data_fb2f300aec0cb6729e0f809bbeee9639
#
_entry.id   fb2f300aec0cb6729e0f809bbeee9639
#
_cell.length_a   1.000
_cell.length_b   1.000
_cell.length_c   1.000
_cell.angle_alpha   90.00
_cell.angle_beta   90.00
_cell.angle_gamma   90.00
#
_symmetry.space_group_name_H-M   'P 1'
#
loop_
_entity.id
_entity.type
_entity.pdbx_description
1 polymer ?
#
loop_
_entity_poly.entity_id
_entity_poly.type
_entity_poly.pdbx_seq_one_letter_code
_entity_poly.pdbx_strand_id
1 'polypeptide(L)'
;IFLQTLKTSGVMEVHLDLGHVDILRGLLGQAELDDALEAQLCELLQRKARDELKDWIMVNIEDEKLGQWLNVLPTLTGSVEVLSAARKALVGAPIAVHEAIDQLEVVVDSIIEKGVTVYIDLGEMPGYHYHTGIVFAGYVEGYGKALGNGGRYDHVGEAFGRARPATGFAFDLKSLMIQGQSEASSGYGIFAPFTADTEIQ
;
A
#
# COMPACT_ATOMS: atom_id res chain seq x y z
N ILE A 1 -11.12 6.87 7.70
CA ILE A 1 -11.35 7.97 6.73
C ILE A 1 -11.21 7.43 5.31
N PHE A 2 -10.08 6.82 4.89
CA PHE A 2 -9.87 6.32 3.51
C PHE A 2 -11.05 5.49 2.98
N LEU A 3 -11.38 4.39 3.64
CA LEU A 3 -12.52 3.52 3.28
C LEU A 3 -13.87 4.27 3.29
N GLN A 4 -14.04 5.19 4.22
CA GLN A 4 -15.25 5.99 4.29
C GLN A 4 -15.37 6.96 3.12
N THR A 5 -14.24 7.53 2.67
CA THR A 5 -14.22 8.40 1.48
C THR A 5 -14.60 7.61 0.23
N LEU A 6 -14.05 6.39 0.04
CA LEU A 6 -14.42 5.49 -1.06
C LEU A 6 -15.93 5.20 -1.04
N LYS A 7 -16.45 4.80 0.11
CA LYS A 7 -17.89 4.52 0.28
C LYS A 7 -18.76 5.74 -0.03
N THR A 8 -18.38 6.92 0.46
CA THR A 8 -19.13 8.17 0.20
C THR A 8 -19.09 8.54 -1.28
N SER A 9 -18.04 8.16 -2.00
CA SER A 9 -17.91 8.34 -3.46
C SER A 9 -18.66 7.28 -4.28
N GLY A 10 -19.43 6.40 -3.64
CA GLY A 10 -20.22 5.37 -4.31
C GLY A 10 -19.46 4.06 -4.58
N VAL A 11 -18.22 3.93 -4.11
CA VAL A 11 -17.42 2.71 -4.23
C VAL A 11 -17.72 1.83 -3.03
N MET A 12 -18.51 0.75 -3.24
CA MET A 12 -19.04 -0.07 -2.14
C MET A 12 -18.18 -1.29 -1.83
N GLU A 13 -17.61 -1.91 -2.86
CA GLU A 13 -16.78 -3.11 -2.72
C GLU A 13 -15.32 -2.76 -2.99
N VAL A 14 -14.52 -2.79 -1.94
CA VAL A 14 -13.10 -2.42 -1.97
C VAL A 14 -12.28 -3.58 -1.44
N HIS A 15 -11.23 -3.92 -2.18
CA HIS A 15 -10.14 -4.74 -1.70
C HIS A 15 -9.02 -3.82 -1.22
N LEU A 16 -8.51 -4.06 -0.04
CA LEU A 16 -7.45 -3.26 0.55
C LEU A 16 -6.15 -4.05 0.60
N ASP A 17 -5.15 -3.63 -0.15
CA ASP A 17 -3.81 -4.16 -0.04
C ASP A 17 -3.06 -3.47 1.09
N LEU A 18 -2.37 -4.26 1.90
CA LEU A 18 -1.63 -3.81 3.08
C LEU A 18 -0.21 -4.36 3.09
N GLY A 19 0.73 -3.49 3.42
CA GLY A 19 2.13 -3.83 3.66
C GLY A 19 2.72 -3.02 4.81
N HIS A 20 3.99 -3.28 5.13
CA HIS A 20 4.71 -2.55 6.17
C HIS A 20 6.18 -2.40 5.81
N VAL A 21 6.63 -1.18 5.56
CA VAL A 21 8.00 -0.91 5.07
C VAL A 21 9.09 -1.32 6.07
N ASP A 22 8.80 -1.33 7.36
CA ASP A 22 9.79 -1.69 8.37
C ASP A 22 10.10 -3.20 8.42
N ILE A 23 9.34 -4.04 7.71
CA ILE A 23 9.71 -5.45 7.52
C ILE A 23 11.01 -5.53 6.73
N LEU A 24 11.07 -4.92 5.55
CA LEU A 24 12.29 -4.88 4.75
C LEU A 24 13.39 -4.07 5.46
N ARG A 25 13.05 -2.88 5.97
CA ARG A 25 14.01 -2.02 6.69
C ARG A 25 14.62 -2.71 7.89
N GLY A 26 13.83 -3.46 8.66
CA GLY A 26 14.30 -4.25 9.79
C GLY A 26 15.24 -5.38 9.38
N LEU A 27 14.98 -6.04 8.24
CA LEU A 27 15.89 -7.05 7.69
C LEU A 27 17.21 -6.43 7.23
N LEU A 28 17.16 -5.28 6.57
CA LEU A 28 18.34 -4.60 6.04
C LEU A 28 19.14 -3.82 7.10
N GLY A 29 18.60 -3.64 8.30
CA GLY A 29 19.27 -2.87 9.35
C GLY A 29 20.62 -3.41 9.81
N GLN A 30 21.00 -4.62 9.40
CA GLN A 30 22.29 -5.23 9.64
C GLN A 30 23.11 -5.44 8.36
N ALA A 31 22.56 -5.08 7.20
CA ALA A 31 23.22 -5.19 5.90
C ALA A 31 23.92 -3.87 5.56
N GLU A 32 25.17 -3.93 5.17
CA GLU A 32 25.92 -2.77 4.67
C GLU A 32 25.64 -2.58 3.17
N LEU A 33 24.38 -2.24 2.83
CA LEU A 33 24.01 -1.90 1.46
C LEU A 33 24.11 -0.40 1.27
N ASP A 34 24.64 0.01 0.11
CA ASP A 34 24.52 1.39 -0.32
C ASP A 34 23.13 1.67 -0.93
N ASP A 35 22.81 2.95 -1.09
CA ASP A 35 21.51 3.42 -1.61
C ASP A 35 21.18 2.82 -2.99
N ALA A 36 22.19 2.55 -3.82
CA ALA A 36 21.99 1.99 -5.17
C ALA A 36 21.61 0.51 -5.13
N LEU A 37 22.25 -0.27 -4.27
CA LEU A 37 21.94 -1.68 -4.05
C LEU A 37 20.56 -1.84 -3.38
N GLU A 38 20.25 -0.98 -2.40
CA GLU A 38 18.94 -0.98 -1.75
C GLU A 38 17.82 -0.65 -2.74
N ALA A 39 18.03 0.33 -3.63
CA ALA A 39 17.07 0.68 -4.67
C ALA A 39 16.84 -0.49 -5.67
N GLN A 40 17.91 -1.18 -6.07
CA GLN A 40 17.80 -2.37 -6.93
C GLN A 40 17.01 -3.49 -6.24
N LEU A 41 17.27 -3.75 -4.97
CA LEU A 41 16.53 -4.73 -4.18
C LEU A 41 15.05 -4.39 -4.12
N CYS A 42 14.71 -3.14 -3.82
CA CYS A 42 13.32 -2.67 -3.79
C CYS A 42 12.63 -2.84 -5.15
N GLU A 43 13.32 -2.55 -6.26
CA GLU A 43 12.78 -2.77 -7.61
C GLU A 43 12.50 -4.26 -7.88
N LEU A 44 13.44 -5.14 -7.54
CA LEU A 44 13.28 -6.58 -7.73
C LEU A 44 12.10 -7.14 -6.91
N LEU A 45 11.94 -6.69 -5.67
CA LEU A 45 10.82 -7.06 -4.80
C LEU A 45 9.48 -6.57 -5.38
N GLN A 46 9.39 -5.31 -5.82
CA GLN A 46 8.18 -4.74 -6.41
C GLN A 46 7.75 -5.46 -7.69
N ARG A 47 8.71 -5.80 -8.55
CA ARG A 47 8.46 -6.56 -9.78
C ARG A 47 8.18 -8.03 -9.53
N LYS A 48 8.38 -8.51 -8.29
CA LYS A 48 8.31 -9.94 -7.93
C LYS A 48 9.20 -10.81 -8.82
N ALA A 49 10.36 -10.27 -9.21
CA ALA A 49 11.33 -10.89 -10.10
C ALA A 49 12.19 -11.93 -9.35
N ARG A 50 11.58 -13.07 -8.98
CA ARG A 50 12.12 -14.05 -8.04
C ARG A 50 13.48 -14.63 -8.45
N ASP A 51 13.68 -14.93 -9.72
CA ASP A 51 14.93 -15.50 -10.21
C ASP A 51 16.05 -14.43 -10.18
N GLU A 52 15.76 -13.22 -10.67
CA GLU A 52 16.68 -12.08 -10.60
C GLU A 52 17.03 -11.72 -9.16
N LEU A 53 16.02 -11.74 -8.25
CA LEU A 53 16.23 -11.49 -6.82
C LEU A 53 17.18 -12.52 -6.19
N LYS A 54 17.01 -13.81 -6.54
CA LYS A 54 17.88 -14.87 -6.04
C LYS A 54 19.32 -14.66 -6.49
N ASP A 55 19.53 -14.34 -7.78
CA ASP A 55 20.86 -14.07 -8.32
C ASP A 55 21.48 -12.83 -7.68
N TRP A 56 20.67 -11.77 -7.48
CA TRP A 56 21.09 -10.56 -6.81
C TRP A 56 21.53 -10.81 -5.36
N ILE A 57 20.74 -11.61 -4.59
CA ILE A 57 21.07 -12.00 -3.21
C ILE A 57 22.40 -12.75 -3.16
N MET A 58 22.62 -13.70 -4.08
CA MET A 58 23.86 -14.49 -4.12
C MET A 58 25.12 -13.63 -4.31
N VAL A 59 24.98 -12.49 -4.99
CA VAL A 59 26.11 -11.59 -5.28
C VAL A 59 26.33 -10.55 -4.17
N ASN A 60 25.24 -10.07 -3.54
CA ASN A 60 25.30 -8.85 -2.71
C ASN A 60 25.07 -9.13 -1.22
N ILE A 61 24.61 -10.32 -0.83
CA ILE A 61 24.29 -10.65 0.58
C ILE A 61 25.16 -11.81 1.04
N GLU A 62 26.05 -11.51 2.01
CA GLU A 62 26.94 -12.53 2.60
C GLU A 62 26.25 -13.35 3.72
N ASP A 63 25.32 -12.73 4.46
CA ASP A 63 24.56 -13.41 5.51
C ASP A 63 23.51 -14.34 4.90
N GLU A 64 23.73 -15.64 5.07
CA GLU A 64 22.86 -16.68 4.55
C GLU A 64 21.42 -16.57 5.09
N LYS A 65 21.24 -16.19 6.36
CA LYS A 65 19.90 -16.01 6.96
C LYS A 65 19.17 -14.83 6.36
N LEU A 66 19.85 -13.69 6.22
CA LEU A 66 19.29 -12.52 5.55
C LEU A 66 18.89 -12.86 4.12
N GLY A 67 19.76 -13.57 3.39
CA GLY A 67 19.46 -14.03 2.03
C GLY A 67 18.21 -14.91 1.96
N GLN A 68 18.02 -15.82 2.92
CA GLN A 68 16.81 -16.65 3.01
C GLN A 68 15.56 -15.81 3.28
N TRP A 69 15.62 -14.86 4.22
CA TRP A 69 14.50 -13.97 4.53
C TRP A 69 14.13 -13.08 3.34
N LEU A 70 15.09 -12.47 2.66
CA LEU A 70 14.84 -11.65 1.48
C LEU A 70 14.21 -12.47 0.34
N ASN A 71 14.69 -13.70 0.12
CA ASN A 71 14.18 -14.57 -0.94
C ASN A 71 12.74 -15.03 -0.69
N VAL A 72 12.29 -15.11 0.57
CA VAL A 72 10.94 -15.53 0.90
C VAL A 72 9.92 -14.38 0.83
N LEU A 73 10.32 -13.12 1.01
CA LEU A 73 9.42 -11.97 1.05
C LEU A 73 8.42 -11.90 -0.12
N PRO A 74 8.83 -12.06 -1.41
CA PRO A 74 7.87 -12.00 -2.52
C PRO A 74 6.82 -13.12 -2.52
N THR A 75 7.00 -14.13 -1.68
CA THR A 75 6.05 -15.25 -1.53
C THR A 75 5.07 -15.04 -0.39
N LEU A 76 5.35 -14.08 0.48
CA LEU A 76 4.52 -13.76 1.65
C LEU A 76 3.42 -12.79 1.23
N THR A 77 2.49 -13.28 0.40
CA THR A 77 1.36 -12.54 -0.14
C THR A 77 0.08 -13.36 -0.05
N GLY A 78 -1.05 -12.73 0.19
CA GLY A 78 -2.36 -13.39 0.25
C GLY A 78 -3.29 -12.81 1.30
N SER A 79 -4.18 -13.65 1.83
CA SER A 79 -5.11 -13.28 2.89
C SER A 79 -4.42 -13.21 4.27
N VAL A 80 -5.19 -13.04 5.32
CA VAL A 80 -4.69 -12.86 6.70
C VAL A 80 -3.76 -13.99 7.18
N GLU A 81 -3.92 -15.19 6.66
CA GLU A 81 -3.07 -16.35 7.00
C GLU A 81 -1.59 -16.13 6.68
N VAL A 82 -1.30 -15.19 5.78
CA VAL A 82 0.09 -14.78 5.45
C VAL A 82 0.85 -14.27 6.67
N LEU A 83 0.20 -13.61 7.63
CA LEU A 83 0.86 -13.14 8.85
C LEU A 83 1.43 -14.30 9.67
N SER A 84 0.68 -15.40 9.79
CA SER A 84 1.15 -16.62 10.45
C SER A 84 2.30 -17.30 9.68
N ALA A 85 2.21 -17.31 8.35
CA ALA A 85 3.27 -17.82 7.49
C ALA A 85 4.54 -16.97 7.61
N ALA A 86 4.41 -15.65 7.63
CA ALA A 86 5.50 -14.70 7.81
C ALA A 86 6.24 -14.91 9.14
N ARG A 87 5.51 -15.06 10.25
CA ARG A 87 6.13 -15.34 11.56
C ARG A 87 6.98 -16.61 11.56
N LYS A 88 6.55 -17.63 10.81
CA LYS A 88 7.31 -18.90 10.67
C LYS A 88 8.52 -18.74 9.75
N ALA A 89 8.34 -18.06 8.61
CA ALA A 89 9.40 -17.89 7.63
C ALA A 89 10.50 -16.94 8.11
N LEU A 90 10.15 -15.93 8.92
CA LEU A 90 11.04 -14.91 9.45
C LEU A 90 11.49 -15.20 10.90
N VAL A 91 11.45 -16.46 11.33
CA VAL A 91 11.96 -16.85 12.66
C VAL A 91 13.42 -16.44 12.81
N GLY A 92 13.71 -15.73 13.92
CA GLY A 92 15.05 -15.22 14.23
C GLY A 92 15.43 -13.93 13.50
N ALA A 93 14.52 -13.35 12.72
CA ALA A 93 14.68 -12.00 12.19
C ALA A 93 14.74 -10.95 13.32
N PRO A 94 15.29 -9.76 13.05
CA PRO A 94 15.34 -8.67 14.03
C PRO A 94 13.97 -8.37 14.65
N ILE A 95 13.97 -7.92 15.91
CA ILE A 95 12.72 -7.63 16.65
C ILE A 95 11.83 -6.63 15.92
N ALA A 96 12.40 -5.65 15.24
CA ALA A 96 11.67 -4.65 14.46
C ALA A 96 10.79 -5.28 13.35
N VAL A 97 11.23 -6.40 12.78
CA VAL A 97 10.43 -7.14 11.77
C VAL A 97 9.18 -7.75 12.41
N HIS A 98 9.32 -8.35 13.60
CA HIS A 98 8.20 -8.94 14.32
C HIS A 98 7.22 -7.87 14.82
N GLU A 99 7.74 -6.75 15.33
CA GLU A 99 6.93 -5.59 15.72
C GLU A 99 6.13 -5.01 14.53
N ALA A 100 6.73 -4.97 13.33
CA ALA A 100 6.04 -4.55 12.12
C ALA A 100 4.91 -5.50 11.73
N ILE A 101 5.12 -6.81 11.87
CA ILE A 101 4.08 -7.82 11.66
C ILE A 101 2.96 -7.69 12.71
N ASP A 102 3.30 -7.43 13.98
CA ASP A 102 2.31 -7.22 15.04
C ASP A 102 1.44 -5.97 14.77
N GLN A 103 2.06 -4.88 14.34
CA GLN A 103 1.34 -3.65 13.97
C GLN A 103 0.40 -3.89 12.79
N LEU A 104 0.85 -4.65 11.79
CA LEU A 104 0.04 -5.00 10.63
C LEU A 104 -1.17 -5.85 11.02
N GLU A 105 -0.97 -6.85 11.90
CA GLU A 105 -2.03 -7.72 12.42
C GLU A 105 -3.14 -6.92 13.12
N VAL A 106 -2.77 -6.00 14.01
CA VAL A 106 -3.73 -5.12 14.71
C VAL A 106 -4.60 -4.31 13.73
N VAL A 107 -4.00 -3.79 12.66
CA VAL A 107 -4.72 -3.03 11.64
C VAL A 107 -5.61 -3.94 10.79
N VAL A 108 -5.10 -5.09 10.38
CA VAL A 108 -5.85 -6.10 9.62
C VAL A 108 -7.10 -6.53 10.38
N ASP A 109 -6.99 -6.89 11.65
CA ASP A 109 -8.12 -7.31 12.49
C ASP A 109 -9.19 -6.22 12.55
N SER A 110 -8.78 -4.97 12.80
CA SER A 110 -9.71 -3.82 12.83
C SER A 110 -10.42 -3.55 11.50
N ILE A 111 -9.82 -3.93 10.37
CA ILE A 111 -10.40 -3.77 9.04
C ILE A 111 -11.36 -4.90 8.71
N ILE A 112 -10.98 -6.14 9.03
CA ILE A 112 -11.80 -7.34 8.82
C ILE A 112 -13.11 -7.25 9.61
N GLU A 113 -13.06 -6.75 10.86
CA GLU A 113 -14.25 -6.48 11.67
C GLU A 113 -15.25 -5.54 10.99
N LYS A 114 -14.80 -4.71 10.05
CA LYS A 114 -15.66 -3.82 9.25
C LYS A 114 -16.16 -4.45 7.95
N GLY A 115 -15.85 -5.72 7.71
CA GLY A 115 -16.29 -6.47 6.53
C GLY A 115 -15.55 -6.09 5.24
N VAL A 116 -14.33 -5.55 5.34
CA VAL A 116 -13.51 -5.19 4.18
C VAL A 116 -12.56 -6.34 3.85
N THR A 117 -12.49 -6.70 2.58
CA THR A 117 -11.54 -7.71 2.09
C THR A 117 -10.13 -7.15 2.13
N VAL A 118 -9.21 -7.89 2.76
CA VAL A 118 -7.80 -7.51 2.90
C VAL A 118 -6.93 -8.49 2.12
N TYR A 119 -5.97 -7.95 1.39
CA TYR A 119 -4.84 -8.65 0.82
C TYR A 119 -3.56 -8.12 1.47
N ILE A 120 -2.65 -8.99 1.84
CA ILE A 120 -1.39 -8.63 2.49
C ILE A 120 -0.25 -8.96 1.54
N ASP A 121 0.67 -8.03 1.36
CA ASP A 121 1.88 -8.23 0.58
C ASP A 121 3.09 -7.68 1.34
N LEU A 122 3.91 -8.59 1.87
CA LEU A 122 5.08 -8.22 2.66
C LEU A 122 6.31 -7.90 1.81
N GLY A 123 6.23 -8.15 0.50
CA GLY A 123 7.27 -7.80 -0.48
C GLY A 123 6.96 -6.49 -1.24
N GLU A 124 5.76 -5.93 -1.10
CA GLU A 124 5.39 -4.69 -1.76
C GLU A 124 5.71 -3.48 -0.88
N MET A 125 6.57 -2.60 -1.38
CA MET A 125 7.13 -1.46 -0.63
C MET A 125 6.91 -0.12 -1.35
N PRO A 126 5.66 0.27 -1.68
CA PRO A 126 5.43 1.53 -2.38
C PRO A 126 5.92 2.69 -1.52
N GLY A 127 6.77 3.56 -2.09
CA GLY A 127 7.31 4.71 -1.36
C GLY A 127 8.17 4.33 -0.16
N TYR A 128 8.96 3.28 -0.24
CA TYR A 128 9.82 2.75 0.81
C TYR A 128 10.67 3.82 1.53
N HIS A 129 11.27 4.75 0.78
CA HIS A 129 12.08 5.83 1.37
C HIS A 129 11.25 6.95 2.03
N TYR A 130 9.97 7.02 1.74
CA TYR A 130 9.07 8.05 2.25
C TYR A 130 8.24 7.58 3.46
N HIS A 131 7.77 6.32 3.44
CA HIS A 131 6.93 5.77 4.49
C HIS A 131 7.75 5.26 5.68
N THR A 132 7.13 5.26 6.87
CA THR A 132 7.74 4.84 8.14
C THR A 132 6.90 3.80 8.87
N GLY A 133 6.11 3.02 8.15
CA GLY A 133 5.23 2.04 8.77
C GLY A 133 4.32 1.38 7.75
N ILE A 134 3.04 1.25 8.12
CA ILE A 134 2.02 0.65 7.27
C ILE A 134 1.83 1.46 5.99
N VAL A 135 1.72 0.73 4.87
CA VAL A 135 1.32 1.23 3.57
C VAL A 135 0.05 0.51 3.12
N PHE A 136 -0.78 1.18 2.34
CA PHE A 136 -2.02 0.60 1.86
C PHE A 136 -2.44 1.17 0.50
N ALA A 137 -3.19 0.35 -0.25
CA ALA A 137 -3.81 0.73 -1.51
C ALA A 137 -5.21 0.13 -1.62
N GLY A 138 -6.15 0.88 -2.21
CA GLY A 138 -7.53 0.44 -2.39
C GLY A 138 -7.83 0.10 -3.83
N TYR A 139 -8.33 -1.11 -4.07
CA TYR A 139 -8.69 -1.63 -5.38
C TYR A 139 -10.16 -1.99 -5.46
N VAL A 140 -10.70 -2.00 -6.67
CA VAL A 140 -12.03 -2.52 -6.99
C VAL A 140 -11.93 -3.58 -8.07
N GLU A 141 -12.84 -4.54 -8.03
CA GLU A 141 -12.88 -5.60 -9.03
C GLU A 141 -13.07 -5.03 -10.45
N GLY A 142 -12.34 -5.59 -11.40
CA GLY A 142 -12.40 -5.16 -12.82
C GLY A 142 -11.64 -3.88 -13.14
N TYR A 143 -11.03 -3.21 -12.15
CA TYR A 143 -10.21 -2.03 -12.37
C TYR A 143 -8.75 -2.28 -11.98
N GLY A 144 -7.86 -2.35 -12.98
CA GLY A 144 -6.48 -2.81 -12.81
C GLY A 144 -5.51 -1.81 -12.12
N LYS A 145 -6.03 -0.77 -11.45
CA LYS A 145 -5.22 0.23 -10.73
C LYS A 145 -5.82 0.53 -9.37
N ALA A 146 -4.98 0.95 -8.43
CA ALA A 146 -5.46 1.48 -7.17
C ALA A 146 -6.28 2.77 -7.39
N LEU A 147 -7.43 2.89 -6.74
CA LEU A 147 -8.20 4.13 -6.70
C LEU A 147 -7.55 5.19 -5.81
N GLY A 148 -6.79 4.75 -4.85
CA GLY A 148 -6.01 5.57 -3.96
C GLY A 148 -5.05 4.74 -3.15
N ASN A 149 -4.05 5.38 -2.60
CA ASN A 149 -3.03 4.76 -1.77
C ASN A 149 -2.59 5.72 -0.66
N GLY A 150 -1.94 5.18 0.33
CA GLY A 150 -1.42 5.96 1.45
C GLY A 150 -0.53 5.14 2.36
N GLY A 151 -0.15 5.75 3.47
CA GLY A 151 0.67 5.10 4.47
C GLY A 151 1.04 6.04 5.62
N ARG A 152 1.83 5.52 6.53
CA ARG A 152 2.42 6.28 7.63
C ARG A 152 3.74 6.92 7.20
N TYR A 153 3.95 8.19 7.56
CA TYR A 153 5.16 8.95 7.24
C TYR A 153 5.46 9.97 8.35
N ASP A 154 6.34 9.59 9.27
CA ASP A 154 6.58 10.37 10.49
C ASP A 154 7.63 11.48 10.30
N HIS A 155 8.50 11.37 9.27
CA HIS A 155 9.65 12.25 9.08
C HIS A 155 9.40 13.42 8.12
N VAL A 156 8.28 13.45 7.40
CA VAL A 156 7.99 14.52 6.42
C VAL A 156 8.03 15.92 7.03
N GLY A 157 7.61 16.02 8.29
CA GLY A 157 7.66 17.30 9.01
C GLY A 157 9.06 17.81 9.34
N GLU A 158 10.11 17.00 9.26
CA GLU A 158 11.49 17.39 9.56
C GLU A 158 11.98 18.49 8.62
N ALA A 159 11.61 18.42 7.34
CA ALA A 159 11.91 19.46 6.36
C ALA A 159 11.32 20.84 6.74
N PHE A 160 10.32 20.85 7.62
CA PHE A 160 9.66 22.04 8.16
C PHE A 160 9.99 22.28 9.66
N GLY A 161 11.06 21.66 10.15
CA GLY A 161 11.65 21.88 11.47
C GLY A 161 11.15 20.98 12.59
N ARG A 162 10.14 20.10 12.37
CA ARG A 162 9.65 19.18 13.40
C ARG A 162 9.02 17.92 12.82
N ALA A 163 9.59 16.76 13.13
CA ALA A 163 8.96 15.46 12.89
C ALA A 163 7.66 15.32 13.69
N ARG A 164 6.64 14.76 13.06
CA ARG A 164 5.38 14.39 13.70
C ARG A 164 4.83 13.11 13.07
N PRO A 165 4.36 12.15 13.87
CA PRO A 165 3.65 10.99 13.33
C PRO A 165 2.49 11.45 12.46
N ALA A 166 2.45 10.96 11.23
CA ALA A 166 1.42 11.29 10.28
C ALA A 166 1.01 10.05 9.46
N THR A 167 -0.26 9.99 9.12
CA THR A 167 -0.82 9.03 8.17
C THR A 167 -1.67 9.81 7.19
N GLY A 168 -1.48 9.56 5.90
CA GLY A 168 -2.25 10.22 4.87
C GLY A 168 -2.45 9.33 3.66
N PHE A 169 -3.21 9.85 2.71
CA PHE A 169 -3.54 9.15 1.48
C PHE A 169 -3.92 10.13 0.38
N ALA A 170 -3.84 9.63 -0.85
CA ALA A 170 -4.29 10.33 -2.04
C ALA A 170 -5.21 9.44 -2.87
N PHE A 171 -6.13 10.05 -3.61
CA PHE A 171 -7.01 9.40 -4.58
C PHE A 171 -6.77 9.95 -5.98
N ASP A 172 -6.87 9.07 -6.98
CA ASP A 172 -7.11 9.49 -8.35
C ASP A 172 -8.59 9.83 -8.53
N LEU A 173 -8.90 11.13 -8.50
CA LEU A 173 -10.28 11.62 -8.59
C LEU A 173 -10.98 11.18 -9.87
N LYS A 174 -10.26 11.09 -10.99
CA LYS A 174 -10.84 10.65 -12.26
C LYS A 174 -11.26 9.19 -12.19
N SER A 175 -10.39 8.34 -11.68
CA SER A 175 -10.67 6.92 -11.45
C SER A 175 -11.81 6.74 -10.46
N LEU A 176 -11.81 7.50 -9.38
CA LEU A 176 -12.85 7.47 -8.36
C LEU A 176 -14.24 7.85 -8.93
N MET A 177 -14.31 8.87 -9.78
CA MET A 177 -15.55 9.26 -10.45
C MET A 177 -16.05 8.21 -11.45
N ILE A 178 -15.15 7.48 -12.12
CA ILE A 178 -15.51 6.43 -13.07
C ILE A 178 -16.05 5.20 -12.33
N GLN A 179 -15.45 4.84 -11.21
CA GLN A 179 -15.79 3.64 -10.44
C GLN A 179 -16.89 3.90 -9.41
N GLY A 180 -17.05 5.14 -8.97
CA GLY A 180 -18.16 5.52 -8.10
C GLY A 180 -19.49 5.40 -8.84
N GLN A 181 -20.42 4.65 -8.28
CA GLN A 181 -21.80 4.65 -8.72
C GLN A 181 -22.43 5.98 -8.28
N SER A 182 -22.07 7.06 -8.95
CA SER A 182 -22.90 8.24 -8.91
C SER A 182 -24.20 7.85 -9.59
N GLU A 183 -25.30 7.74 -8.84
CA GLU A 183 -26.60 8.02 -9.40
C GLU A 183 -26.52 9.48 -9.90
N ALA A 184 -25.98 9.64 -11.12
CA ALA A 184 -26.26 10.82 -11.85
C ALA A 184 -27.78 10.88 -11.90
N SER A 185 -28.38 11.71 -11.07
CA SER A 185 -29.75 12.06 -11.26
C SER A 185 -29.82 12.52 -12.72
N SER A 186 -30.35 11.67 -13.56
CA SER A 186 -30.71 12.00 -14.92
C SER A 186 -31.90 12.98 -14.88
N GLY A 187 -31.68 14.09 -14.19
CA GLY A 187 -32.49 15.27 -14.38
C GLY A 187 -32.18 15.74 -15.79
N TYR A 188 -32.93 15.23 -16.72
CA TYR A 188 -33.01 15.86 -18.04
C TYR A 188 -33.49 17.26 -17.82
N GLY A 189 -32.55 18.17 -17.54
CA GLY A 189 -32.82 19.59 -17.56
C GLY A 189 -32.84 20.05 -19.00
N ILE A 190 -33.90 20.71 -19.41
CA ILE A 190 -33.92 21.44 -20.68
C ILE A 190 -33.03 22.66 -20.46
N PHE A 191 -31.89 22.71 -21.14
CA PHE A 191 -31.05 23.90 -21.16
C PHE A 191 -31.76 24.94 -22.06
N ALA A 192 -32.32 25.97 -21.45
CA ALA A 192 -32.86 27.15 -22.15
C ALA A 192 -31.79 28.27 -22.04
N PRO A 193 -31.09 28.64 -23.13
CA PRO A 193 -30.21 29.79 -23.10
C PRO A 193 -31.03 31.07 -22.84
N PHE A 194 -30.43 31.97 -22.07
CA PHE A 194 -31.06 33.29 -21.91
C PHE A 194 -31.22 33.98 -23.27
N THR A 195 -32.41 34.45 -23.57
CA THR A 195 -32.71 35.27 -24.75
C THR A 195 -33.42 36.54 -24.30
N ALA A 196 -33.09 37.65 -24.93
CA ALA A 196 -33.80 38.91 -24.75
C ALA A 196 -35.07 39.00 -25.66
N ASP A 197 -35.30 37.97 -26.47
CA ASP A 197 -36.47 37.88 -27.36
C ASP A 197 -37.68 37.36 -26.57
N THR A 198 -38.68 38.18 -26.39
CA THR A 198 -39.90 37.91 -25.61
C THR A 198 -40.85 36.92 -26.29
N GLU A 199 -40.63 36.58 -27.59
CA GLU A 199 -41.42 35.56 -28.29
C GLU A 199 -40.91 34.11 -28.04
N ILE A 200 -39.72 33.96 -27.40
CA ILE A 200 -39.09 32.65 -27.13
C ILE A 200 -39.11 32.32 -25.63
N GLN A 201 -39.56 33.23 -24.77
CA GLN A 201 -39.79 32.92 -23.35
C GLN A 201 -41.14 32.21 -23.21
#